data_73623b811e5532c9a8cc797bec88e7d3
#
_entry.id   73623b811e5532c9a8cc797bec88e7d3
#
_cell.length_a   1.000
_cell.length_b   1.000
_cell.length_c   1.000
_cell.angle_alpha   90.00
_cell.angle_beta   90.00
_cell.angle_gamma   90.00
#
_symmetry.space_group_name_H-M   'P 1'
#
loop_
_entity.id
_entity.type
_entity.pdbx_description
1 polymer ?
#
loop_
_entity_poly.entity_id
_entity_poly.type
_entity_poly.pdbx_seq_one_letter_code
_entity_poly.pdbx_strand_id
1 'polypeptide(L)'
;MKLHKYMFASLSFCSLVLGSCQNNDIDDEHHYDNKVFVTSQQVRDDLLIKETISEATRSISYRLADPLDREVNISFDAAPQLTAAYNLAFNDNAQVLAADYYEIPVKSVTIKAGDISSDDVVVNFKNTNKLDKSRRYVLPVKIG
;
A
#
# COMPACT_ATOMS: atom_id res chain seq x y z
N MET A 1 -25.98 -76.03 34.93
CA MET A 1 -26.93 -74.99 34.49
C MET A 1 -26.48 -73.64 35.02
N LYS A 2 -25.72 -72.88 34.26
CA LYS A 2 -25.44 -71.48 34.53
C LYS A 2 -24.87 -70.82 33.26
N LEU A 3 -25.60 -69.93 32.71
CA LEU A 3 -25.28 -69.14 31.56
C LEU A 3 -24.27 -68.08 31.91
N HIS A 4 -23.17 -68.01 31.25
CA HIS A 4 -22.26 -66.90 31.36
C HIS A 4 -22.46 -66.01 30.12
N LYS A 5 -23.03 -64.85 30.36
CA LYS A 5 -23.09 -63.81 29.39
C LYS A 5 -21.74 -63.07 29.33
N TYR A 6 -21.06 -63.23 28.24
CA TYR A 6 -19.89 -62.41 27.97
C TYR A 6 -20.36 -61.12 27.33
N MET A 7 -20.13 -60.10 28.09
CA MET A 7 -20.34 -58.71 27.65
C MET A 7 -19.13 -58.27 26.84
N PHE A 8 -19.31 -58.21 25.52
CA PHE A 8 -18.31 -57.61 24.67
C PHE A 8 -18.33 -56.08 24.83
N ALA A 9 -17.32 -55.57 25.47
CA ALA A 9 -17.08 -54.13 25.47
C ALA A 9 -16.57 -53.77 24.07
N SER A 10 -17.43 -53.15 23.30
CA SER A 10 -17.05 -52.51 22.05
C SER A 10 -16.18 -51.31 22.34
N LEU A 11 -14.89 -51.47 22.09
CA LEU A 11 -13.96 -50.33 22.12
C LEU A 11 -14.22 -49.50 20.85
N SER A 12 -15.02 -48.47 20.97
CA SER A 12 -15.19 -47.48 19.93
C SER A 12 -13.88 -46.71 19.82
N PHE A 13 -13.11 -47.05 18.79
CA PHE A 13 -11.91 -46.32 18.42
C PHE A 13 -12.36 -45.04 17.74
N CYS A 14 -12.44 -43.99 18.56
CA CYS A 14 -12.67 -42.66 18.08
C CYS A 14 -11.41 -42.17 17.35
N SER A 15 -11.34 -42.44 16.04
CA SER A 15 -10.35 -41.85 15.17
C SER A 15 -10.60 -40.34 15.13
N LEU A 16 -9.83 -39.63 15.93
CA LEU A 16 -9.63 -38.19 15.78
C LEU A 16 -9.01 -37.97 14.41
N VAL A 17 -9.83 -37.71 13.43
CA VAL A 17 -9.37 -37.09 12.20
C VAL A 17 -9.01 -35.66 12.61
N LEU A 18 -7.75 -35.46 12.91
CA LEU A 18 -7.15 -34.15 12.88
C LEU A 18 -7.24 -33.68 11.43
N GLY A 19 -8.34 -33.04 11.11
CA GLY A 19 -8.41 -32.21 9.92
C GLY A 19 -7.31 -31.16 10.06
N SER A 20 -6.16 -31.48 9.51
CA SER A 20 -5.20 -30.49 9.14
C SER A 20 -5.95 -29.50 8.28
N CYS A 21 -6.20 -28.30 8.77
CA CYS A 21 -6.51 -27.19 7.92
C CYS A 21 -5.30 -27.01 7.00
N GLN A 22 -5.34 -27.68 5.86
CA GLN A 22 -4.51 -27.31 4.74
C GLN A 22 -5.03 -25.94 4.32
N ASN A 23 -4.33 -24.90 4.73
CA ASN A 23 -4.40 -23.62 4.06
C ASN A 23 -3.78 -23.80 2.67
N ASN A 24 -4.47 -24.53 1.81
CA ASN A 24 -4.07 -24.72 0.43
C ASN A 24 -4.33 -23.45 -0.41
N ASP A 25 -4.93 -22.42 0.19
CA ASP A 25 -5.29 -21.21 -0.52
C ASP A 25 -4.13 -20.19 -0.62
N ILE A 26 -2.98 -20.52 -0.03
CA ILE A 26 -1.84 -19.59 -0.03
C ILE A 26 -0.85 -19.92 -1.17
N ASP A 27 -0.85 -21.15 -1.66
CA ASP A 27 0.22 -21.61 -2.57
C ASP A 27 -0.16 -21.54 -4.05
N ASP A 28 -1.44 -21.44 -4.41
CA ASP A 28 -1.87 -21.52 -5.82
C ASP A 28 -2.27 -20.17 -6.44
N GLU A 29 -2.42 -19.12 -5.66
CA GLU A 29 -2.54 -17.78 -6.18
C GLU A 29 -1.30 -17.00 -5.78
N HIS A 30 -0.49 -16.67 -6.76
CA HIS A 30 0.58 -15.70 -6.62
C HIS A 30 -0.03 -14.37 -6.17
N HIS A 31 -0.20 -14.20 -4.87
CA HIS A 31 -0.83 -13.04 -4.23
C HIS A 31 -0.19 -11.70 -4.62
N TYR A 32 0.95 -11.78 -5.28
CA TYR A 32 1.75 -10.63 -5.65
C TYR A 32 1.85 -10.38 -7.16
N ASP A 33 1.33 -11.27 -7.98
CA ASP A 33 1.53 -11.27 -9.45
C ASP A 33 1.09 -9.98 -10.15
N ASN A 34 0.22 -9.19 -9.54
CA ASN A 34 -0.28 -7.95 -10.13
C ASN A 34 -0.22 -6.76 -9.17
N LYS A 35 0.53 -6.83 -8.08
CA LYS A 35 0.62 -5.74 -7.13
C LYS A 35 1.78 -4.82 -7.46
N VAL A 36 1.46 -3.55 -7.54
CA VAL A 36 2.44 -2.47 -7.62
C VAL A 36 2.69 -1.94 -6.23
N PHE A 37 3.95 -1.86 -5.85
CA PHE A 37 4.36 -1.29 -4.57
C PHE A 37 4.98 0.09 -4.80
N VAL A 38 4.65 1.01 -3.91
CA VAL A 38 5.38 2.26 -3.80
C VAL A 38 6.65 1.99 -3.01
N THR A 39 7.79 2.41 -3.53
CA THR A 39 9.08 2.16 -2.86
C THR A 39 9.29 3.02 -1.61
N SER A 40 8.51 4.10 -1.45
CA SER A 40 8.44 4.78 -0.17
C SER A 40 7.79 3.84 0.85
N GLN A 41 8.52 3.47 1.87
CA GLN A 41 8.08 2.50 2.89
C GLN A 41 6.89 2.95 3.73
N GLN A 42 6.34 4.12 3.48
CA GLN A 42 5.32 4.73 4.31
C GLN A 42 4.12 5.16 3.48
N VAL A 43 2.95 4.81 3.97
CA VAL A 43 1.67 5.34 3.48
C VAL A 43 1.63 6.88 3.64
N ARG A 44 2.50 7.41 4.47
CA ARG A 44 2.69 8.83 4.75
C ARG A 44 4.18 9.18 4.70
N ASP A 45 4.55 10.18 3.92
CA ASP A 45 5.88 10.78 3.88
C ASP A 45 5.83 12.20 4.46
N ASP A 46 6.57 12.44 5.52
CA ASP A 46 6.65 13.75 6.18
C ASP A 46 7.81 14.55 5.58
N LEU A 47 7.48 15.63 4.89
CA LEU A 47 8.44 16.59 4.35
C LEU A 47 8.57 17.79 5.28
N LEU A 48 9.73 17.92 5.90
CA LEU A 48 10.06 19.08 6.72
C LEU A 48 10.86 20.11 5.90
N ILE A 49 10.27 21.26 5.66
CA ILE A 49 10.87 22.34 4.88
C ILE A 49 11.23 23.50 5.82
N LYS A 50 12.47 23.99 5.71
CA LYS A 50 12.88 25.18 6.45
C LYS A 50 12.08 26.38 5.96
N GLU A 51 11.77 27.28 6.87
CA GLU A 51 10.96 28.47 6.64
C GLU A 51 11.44 29.36 5.47
N THR A 52 12.73 29.43 5.27
CA THR A 52 13.36 30.25 4.22
C THR A 52 13.39 29.59 2.84
N ILE A 53 13.02 28.32 2.77
CA ILE A 53 13.06 27.54 1.52
C ILE A 53 11.71 27.69 0.82
N SER A 54 11.74 28.12 -0.43
CA SER A 54 10.56 28.29 -1.27
C SER A 54 10.24 27.09 -2.15
N GLU A 55 11.19 26.19 -2.35
CA GLU A 55 11.08 25.05 -3.26
C GLU A 55 11.63 23.79 -2.61
N ALA A 56 11.00 22.66 -2.89
CA ALA A 56 11.44 21.35 -2.46
C ALA A 56 10.96 20.30 -3.47
N THR A 57 11.59 19.15 -3.50
CA THR A 57 11.19 18.04 -4.37
C THR A 57 11.06 16.74 -3.59
N ARG A 58 10.17 15.86 -4.07
CA ARG A 58 10.09 14.46 -3.66
C ARG A 58 10.02 13.57 -4.89
N SER A 59 10.81 12.51 -4.87
CA SER A 59 10.77 11.44 -5.87
C SER A 59 10.07 10.23 -5.29
N ILE A 60 9.21 9.63 -6.10
CA ILE A 60 8.46 8.43 -5.77
C ILE A 60 8.66 7.45 -6.91
N SER A 61 9.12 6.25 -6.63
CA SER A 61 9.21 5.17 -7.60
C SER A 61 8.28 4.01 -7.25
N TYR A 62 7.95 3.22 -8.24
CA TYR A 62 7.09 2.05 -8.09
C TYR A 62 7.87 0.79 -8.39
N ARG A 63 7.46 -0.29 -7.74
CA ARG A 63 8.10 -1.57 -7.90
C ARG A 63 7.05 -2.69 -7.94
N LEU A 64 7.30 -3.67 -8.80
CA LEU A 64 6.61 -4.96 -8.79
C LEU A 64 7.33 -5.93 -7.85
N ALA A 65 6.61 -6.91 -7.34
CA ALA A 65 7.22 -8.02 -6.60
C ALA A 65 8.09 -8.86 -7.54
N ASP A 66 7.54 -9.19 -8.70
CA ASP A 66 8.18 -10.00 -9.74
C ASP A 66 8.05 -9.34 -11.11
N PRO A 67 8.99 -9.59 -12.03
CA PRO A 67 8.89 -9.08 -13.39
C PRO A 67 7.71 -9.70 -14.12
N LEU A 68 7.01 -8.88 -14.90
CA LEU A 68 5.92 -9.34 -15.76
C LEU A 68 6.38 -9.41 -17.22
N ASP A 69 5.69 -10.22 -18.01
CA ASP A 69 5.89 -10.34 -19.46
C ASP A 69 5.25 -9.23 -20.28
N ARG A 70 4.65 -8.25 -19.60
CA ARG A 70 3.94 -7.10 -20.19
C ARG A 70 4.32 -5.80 -19.48
N GLU A 71 4.05 -4.70 -20.14
CA GLU A 71 4.17 -3.37 -19.55
C GLU A 71 3.08 -3.10 -18.52
N VAL A 72 3.45 -2.37 -17.45
CA VAL A 72 2.53 -1.85 -16.44
C VAL A 72 2.59 -0.33 -16.46
N ASN A 73 1.49 0.30 -16.82
CA ASN A 73 1.34 1.75 -16.78
C ASN A 73 0.71 2.16 -15.45
N ILE A 74 1.33 3.11 -14.78
CA ILE A 74 0.92 3.59 -13.46
C ILE A 74 0.62 5.08 -13.59
N SER A 75 -0.58 5.49 -13.21
CA SER A 75 -0.94 6.90 -13.11
C SER A 75 -0.77 7.40 -11.67
N PHE A 76 -0.47 8.68 -11.56
CA PHE A 76 -0.25 9.36 -10.30
C PHE A 76 -0.92 10.73 -10.31
N ASP A 77 -1.97 10.87 -9.52
CA ASP A 77 -2.75 12.10 -9.46
C ASP A 77 -2.92 12.61 -8.03
N ALA A 78 -2.90 13.93 -7.89
CA ALA A 78 -3.30 14.56 -6.65
C ALA A 78 -4.79 14.28 -6.37
N ALA A 79 -5.11 13.93 -5.14
CA ALA A 79 -6.45 13.52 -4.71
C ALA A 79 -6.90 14.32 -3.47
N PRO A 80 -7.12 15.63 -3.60
CA PRO A 80 -7.44 16.51 -2.48
C PRO A 80 -8.68 16.07 -1.69
N GLN A 81 -9.61 15.38 -2.33
CA GLN A 81 -10.81 14.81 -1.70
C GLN A 81 -10.49 13.76 -0.63
N LEU A 82 -9.28 13.20 -0.62
CA LEU A 82 -8.86 12.22 0.39
C LEU A 82 -8.33 12.85 1.68
N THR A 83 -8.27 14.17 1.78
CA THR A 83 -7.77 14.87 2.98
C THR A 83 -8.56 14.52 4.23
N ALA A 84 -9.87 14.40 4.15
CA ALA A 84 -10.70 14.01 5.30
C ALA A 84 -10.42 12.58 5.76
N ALA A 85 -10.23 11.66 4.82
CA ALA A 85 -9.85 10.27 5.12
C ALA A 85 -8.45 10.19 5.74
N TYR A 86 -7.51 10.97 5.24
CA TYR A 86 -6.17 11.11 5.83
C TYR A 86 -6.25 11.59 7.28
N ASN A 87 -6.97 12.68 7.54
CA ASN A 87 -7.10 13.24 8.88
C ASN A 87 -7.72 12.25 9.86
N LEU A 88 -8.72 11.48 9.40
CA LEU A 88 -9.33 10.43 10.21
C LEU A 88 -8.34 9.30 10.52
N ALA A 89 -7.61 8.82 9.50
CA ALA A 89 -6.70 7.69 9.63
C ALA A 89 -5.50 8.00 10.54
N PHE A 90 -5.00 9.23 10.51
CA PHE A 90 -3.81 9.66 11.24
C PHE A 90 -4.11 10.53 12.47
N ASN A 91 -5.39 10.72 12.81
CA ASN A 91 -5.84 11.62 13.88
C ASN A 91 -5.18 13.00 13.77
N ASP A 92 -5.19 13.55 12.55
CA ASP A 92 -4.55 14.81 12.20
C ASP A 92 -5.60 15.88 11.84
N ASN A 93 -5.19 17.13 11.77
CA ASN A 93 -6.01 18.24 11.31
C ASN A 93 -5.27 19.02 10.21
N ALA A 94 -4.70 18.29 9.27
CA ALA A 94 -3.98 18.85 8.16
C ALA A 94 -4.94 19.50 7.14
N GLN A 95 -4.49 20.60 6.55
CA GLN A 95 -5.18 21.23 5.44
C GLN A 95 -4.68 20.64 4.11
N VAL A 96 -5.55 20.61 3.13
CA VAL A 96 -5.15 20.26 1.78
C VAL A 96 -4.15 21.28 1.24
N LEU A 97 -3.06 20.81 0.65
CA LEU A 97 -2.13 21.66 -0.06
C LEU A 97 -2.77 22.13 -1.37
N ALA A 98 -2.92 23.44 -1.54
CA ALA A 98 -3.51 24.00 -2.76
C ALA A 98 -2.60 23.79 -3.99
N ALA A 99 -3.19 23.72 -5.17
CA ALA A 99 -2.49 23.44 -6.42
C ALA A 99 -1.39 24.46 -6.77
N ASP A 100 -1.47 25.67 -6.23
CA ASP A 100 -0.45 26.71 -6.42
C ASP A 100 0.88 26.40 -5.73
N TYR A 101 0.90 25.44 -4.85
CA TYR A 101 2.07 25.07 -4.05
C TYR A 101 2.77 23.80 -4.50
N TYR A 102 2.29 23.13 -5.53
CA TYR A 102 2.96 21.93 -6.08
C TYR A 102 2.77 21.82 -7.58
N GLU A 103 3.58 20.98 -8.17
CA GLU A 103 3.50 20.57 -9.57
C GLU A 103 3.96 19.12 -9.70
N ILE A 104 3.25 18.34 -10.50
CA ILE A 104 3.59 16.98 -10.88
C ILE A 104 3.78 16.96 -12.40
N PRO A 105 5.00 17.16 -12.90
CA PRO A 105 5.24 17.31 -14.34
C PRO A 105 4.91 16.06 -15.14
N VAL A 106 5.20 14.87 -14.56
CA VAL A 106 4.94 13.57 -15.16
C VAL A 106 3.97 12.82 -14.29
N LYS A 107 2.78 12.54 -14.82
CA LYS A 107 1.70 11.90 -14.08
C LYS A 107 1.55 10.41 -14.35
N SER A 108 2.35 9.86 -15.22
CA SER A 108 2.35 8.44 -15.51
C SER A 108 3.74 7.94 -15.78
N VAL A 109 4.02 6.74 -15.30
CA VAL A 109 5.27 6.02 -15.53
C VAL A 109 4.97 4.59 -15.96
N THR A 110 5.91 3.99 -16.65
CA THR A 110 5.77 2.62 -17.17
C THR A 110 6.87 1.74 -16.59
N ILE A 111 6.49 0.60 -16.05
CA ILE A 111 7.42 -0.51 -15.80
C ILE A 111 7.39 -1.37 -17.05
N LYS A 112 8.52 -1.51 -17.73
CA LYS A 112 8.63 -2.29 -18.97
C LYS A 112 8.53 -3.78 -18.69
N ALA A 113 8.15 -4.53 -19.73
CA ALA A 113 8.17 -5.99 -19.66
C ALA A 113 9.58 -6.49 -19.27
N GLY A 114 9.65 -7.36 -18.27
CA GLY A 114 10.89 -7.90 -17.72
C GLY A 114 11.56 -7.01 -16.64
N ASP A 115 11.12 -5.78 -16.47
CA ASP A 115 11.60 -4.89 -15.42
C ASP A 115 10.74 -5.02 -14.15
N ILE A 116 11.30 -4.60 -13.01
CA ILE A 116 10.60 -4.62 -11.72
C ILE A 116 10.42 -3.21 -11.13
N SER A 117 10.94 -2.18 -11.74
CA SER A 117 10.88 -0.80 -11.23
C SER A 117 10.58 0.21 -12.34
N SER A 118 9.89 1.27 -11.95
CA SER A 118 9.63 2.42 -12.81
C SER A 118 10.74 3.46 -12.71
N ASP A 119 10.71 4.43 -13.62
CA ASP A 119 11.32 5.74 -13.39
C ASP A 119 10.60 6.46 -12.23
N ASP A 120 11.24 7.47 -11.68
CA ASP A 120 10.69 8.27 -10.59
C ASP A 120 9.60 9.23 -11.07
N VAL A 121 8.52 9.30 -10.32
CA VAL A 121 7.58 10.44 -10.39
C VAL A 121 8.08 11.52 -9.45
N VAL A 122 8.26 12.73 -9.95
CA VAL A 122 8.75 13.85 -9.16
C VAL A 122 7.58 14.78 -8.82
N VAL A 123 7.48 15.11 -7.53
CA VAL A 123 6.59 16.16 -7.04
C VAL A 123 7.44 17.37 -6.67
N ASN A 124 7.22 18.47 -7.38
CA ASN A 124 7.87 19.74 -7.11
C ASN A 124 6.98 20.59 -6.21
N PHE A 125 7.45 20.94 -5.03
CA PHE A 125 6.81 21.92 -4.14
C PHE A 125 7.36 23.29 -4.42
N LYS A 126 6.49 24.30 -4.47
CA LYS A 126 6.84 25.70 -4.76
C LYS A 126 6.16 26.66 -3.80
N ASN A 127 6.74 27.85 -3.66
CA ASN A 127 6.20 28.89 -2.78
C ASN A 127 5.99 28.44 -1.31
N THR A 128 6.68 27.43 -0.85
CA THR A 128 6.49 26.82 0.48
C THR A 128 6.72 27.82 1.62
N ASN A 129 7.54 28.84 1.38
CA ASN A 129 7.79 29.95 2.32
C ASN A 129 6.57 30.86 2.55
N LYS A 130 5.52 30.75 1.72
CA LYS A 130 4.26 31.49 1.85
C LYS A 130 3.18 30.73 2.61
N LEU A 131 3.41 29.47 2.93
CA LEU A 131 2.47 28.66 3.71
C LEU A 131 2.38 29.16 5.15
N ASP A 132 1.20 29.04 5.75
CA ASP A 132 0.99 29.35 7.17
C ASP A 132 1.69 28.29 8.03
N LYS A 133 2.71 28.68 8.75
CA LYS A 133 3.60 27.83 9.55
C LYS A 133 2.93 27.24 10.78
N SER A 134 1.82 27.80 11.20
CA SER A 134 1.02 27.26 12.32
C SER A 134 0.19 26.05 11.91
N ARG A 135 0.19 25.69 10.61
CA ARG A 135 -0.67 24.65 10.04
C ARG A 135 0.15 23.52 9.44
N ARG A 136 -0.44 22.37 9.43
CA ARG A 136 0.05 21.22 8.67
C ARG A 136 -0.69 21.16 7.34
N TYR A 137 0.03 20.77 6.30
CA TYR A 137 -0.52 20.58 4.96
C TYR A 137 -0.31 19.15 4.51
N VAL A 138 -1.26 18.64 3.75
CA VAL A 138 -1.19 17.31 3.15
C VAL A 138 -1.51 17.38 1.67
N LEU A 139 -0.77 16.66 0.87
CA LEU A 139 -1.04 16.38 -0.54
C LEU A 139 -1.37 14.90 -0.68
N PRO A 140 -2.65 14.50 -0.57
CA PRO A 140 -3.03 13.13 -0.84
C PRO A 140 -2.86 12.83 -2.33
N VAL A 141 -2.37 11.65 -2.64
CA VAL A 141 -2.19 11.19 -4.01
C VAL A 141 -2.90 9.86 -4.21
N LYS A 142 -3.36 9.64 -5.43
CA LYS A 142 -3.99 8.39 -5.85
C LYS A 142 -3.14 7.77 -6.94
N ILE A 143 -2.99 6.46 -6.84
CA ILE A 143 -2.35 5.60 -7.83
C ILE A 143 -3.46 4.87 -8.59
N GLY A 144 -3.36 4.79 -9.90
CA GLY A 144 -4.31 4.10 -10.77
C GLY A 144 -3.65 3.37 -11.91
#